data_776c99767e5a0882640bb90ad0d3846d
#
_entry.id   776c99767e5a0882640bb90ad0d3846d
#
_cell.length_a   1.000
_cell.length_b   1.000
_cell.length_c   1.000
_cell.angle_alpha   90.00
_cell.angle_beta   90.00
_cell.angle_gamma   90.00
#
_symmetry.space_group_name_H-M   'P 1'
#
loop_
_entity.id
_entity.type
_entity.pdbx_description
1 polymer ?
#
loop_
_entity_poly.entity_id
_entity_poly.type
_entity_poly.pdbx_seq_one_letter_code
_entity_poly.pdbx_strand_id
1 'polypeptide(L)'
;MKRNTIIALIFTLTFLLSLCLSQTVHKTEKISGTVINDKVNLVIDAGHGGEDCGTIGTDGALEKDINLAIALDLYDFARVCGYSANLTRGGDYLVYSEDDDRSRSDLYNRFDYINSFDNPVLISIHQNHFDDEREWGMQVWYSPNDDVSKILADEILNYTKHNIQPDNKRENKKSDSSYYIIHKAKVPSVMVECGFMSNKAENEKLKNEIYQKDIAFSVFAGFNEYIDKV
;
A
#
# COMPACT_ATOMS: atom_id res chain seq x y z
N MET A 1 -41.10 34.63 47.10
CA MET A 1 -41.21 34.36 45.68
C MET A 1 -42.24 33.24 45.46
N LYS A 2 -43.25 33.44 44.70
CA LYS A 2 -44.36 32.49 44.54
C LYS A 2 -43.89 31.25 43.80
N ARG A 3 -44.30 30.05 44.18
CA ARG A 3 -43.91 28.75 43.62
C ARG A 3 -43.89 28.72 42.08
N ASN A 4 -44.84 29.39 41.43
CA ASN A 4 -44.98 29.52 40.00
C ASN A 4 -43.84 30.32 39.36
N THR A 5 -43.28 31.32 40.06
CA THR A 5 -42.13 32.10 39.58
C THR A 5 -40.84 31.30 39.57
N ILE A 6 -40.66 30.41 40.54
CA ILE A 6 -39.50 29.51 40.60
C ILE A 6 -39.58 28.46 39.47
N ILE A 7 -40.75 27.90 39.22
CA ILE A 7 -41.01 26.94 38.15
C ILE A 7 -40.73 27.58 36.77
N ALA A 8 -41.21 28.79 36.53
CA ALA A 8 -40.98 29.52 35.30
C ALA A 8 -39.48 29.80 35.07
N LEU A 9 -38.73 30.18 36.12
CA LEU A 9 -37.29 30.40 36.07
C LEU A 9 -36.50 29.13 35.73
N ILE A 10 -36.90 27.99 36.27
CA ILE A 10 -36.29 26.70 35.97
C ILE A 10 -36.51 26.33 34.47
N PHE A 11 -37.74 26.48 33.96
CA PHE A 11 -38.04 26.22 32.56
C PHE A 11 -37.29 27.11 31.60
N THR A 12 -37.16 28.42 31.89
CA THR A 12 -36.38 29.34 31.06
C THR A 12 -34.88 28.99 31.09
N LEU A 13 -34.33 28.60 32.24
CA LEU A 13 -32.93 28.25 32.35
C LEU A 13 -32.61 26.93 31.60
N THR A 14 -33.49 25.92 31.69
CA THR A 14 -33.33 24.67 30.95
C THR A 14 -33.48 24.85 29.47
N PHE A 15 -34.40 25.76 29.01
CA PHE A 15 -34.54 26.08 27.61
C PHE A 15 -33.33 26.83 27.05
N LEU A 16 -32.79 27.81 27.80
CA LEU A 16 -31.55 28.50 27.42
C LEU A 16 -30.34 27.56 27.38
N LEU A 17 -30.24 26.61 28.33
CA LEU A 17 -29.21 25.61 28.35
C LEU A 17 -29.30 24.64 27.15
N SER A 18 -30.52 24.26 26.76
CA SER A 18 -30.75 23.41 25.59
C SER A 18 -30.42 24.15 24.28
N LEU A 19 -30.70 25.45 24.19
CA LEU A 19 -30.30 26.30 23.06
C LEU A 19 -28.77 26.45 22.96
N CYS A 20 -28.05 26.61 24.06
CA CYS A 20 -26.61 26.68 24.08
C CYS A 20 -26.01 25.33 23.68
N LEU A 21 -26.53 24.20 24.18
CA LEU A 21 -26.11 22.86 23.79
C LEU A 21 -26.39 22.57 22.31
N SER A 22 -27.52 23.03 21.77
CA SER A 22 -27.82 22.83 20.34
C SER A 22 -26.88 23.64 19.43
N GLN A 23 -26.39 24.80 19.86
CA GLN A 23 -25.41 25.59 19.12
C GLN A 23 -24.00 25.00 19.17
N THR A 24 -23.65 24.27 20.23
CA THR A 24 -22.37 23.56 20.31
C THR A 24 -22.34 22.24 19.53
N VAL A 25 -23.50 21.61 19.32
CA VAL A 25 -23.62 20.37 18.54
C VAL A 25 -23.68 20.63 17.01
N HIS A 26 -23.94 21.85 16.56
CA HIS A 26 -23.97 22.24 15.14
C HIS A 26 -22.66 22.87 14.61
N LYS A 27 -21.55 22.78 15.34
CA LYS A 27 -20.26 22.73 14.66
C LYS A 27 -20.03 21.31 14.14
N THR A 28 -20.82 20.87 13.17
CA THR A 28 -20.32 19.95 12.19
C THR A 28 -19.13 20.67 11.56
N GLU A 29 -17.93 20.36 12.00
CA GLU A 29 -16.79 20.55 11.13
C GLU A 29 -17.20 19.89 9.83
N LYS A 30 -17.31 20.70 8.76
CA LYS A 30 -17.26 20.13 7.42
C LYS A 30 -16.01 19.29 7.47
N ILE A 31 -16.15 17.96 7.44
CA ILE A 31 -15.09 17.08 7.05
C ILE A 31 -14.74 17.63 5.67
N SER A 32 -13.68 18.42 5.62
CA SER A 32 -13.12 18.92 4.39
C SER A 32 -12.96 17.66 3.56
N GLY A 33 -13.67 17.57 2.44
CA GLY A 33 -13.56 16.42 1.57
C GLY A 33 -12.09 16.12 1.41
N THR A 34 -11.69 14.87 1.52
CA THR A 34 -10.32 14.42 1.42
C THR A 34 -9.68 15.18 0.27
N VAL A 35 -8.71 16.05 0.56
CA VAL A 35 -8.01 16.78 -0.50
C VAL A 35 -7.22 15.72 -1.23
N ILE A 36 -7.68 15.36 -2.43
CA ILE A 36 -6.96 14.41 -3.27
C ILE A 36 -5.61 15.06 -3.58
N ASN A 37 -4.53 14.40 -3.22
CA ASN A 37 -3.20 14.83 -3.61
C ASN A 37 -2.97 14.40 -5.07
N ASP A 38 -3.43 15.22 -6.01
CA ASP A 38 -3.33 14.96 -7.46
C ASP A 38 -1.91 15.13 -7.99
N LYS A 39 -0.94 15.52 -7.15
CA LYS A 39 0.42 15.79 -7.59
C LYS A 39 1.21 14.51 -7.90
N VAL A 40 0.82 13.39 -7.31
CA VAL A 40 1.49 12.09 -7.45
C VAL A 40 0.45 11.02 -7.71
N ASN A 41 0.68 10.21 -8.74
CA ASN A 41 -0.10 9.01 -9.02
C ASN A 41 0.62 7.79 -8.45
N LEU A 42 0.14 7.25 -7.33
CA LEU A 42 0.64 5.97 -6.84
C LEU A 42 0.12 4.85 -7.73
N VAL A 43 1.02 4.15 -8.39
CA VAL A 43 0.69 2.95 -9.18
C VAL A 43 1.18 1.73 -8.40
N ILE A 44 0.23 0.88 -8.02
CA ILE A 44 0.48 -0.34 -7.26
C ILE A 44 0.40 -1.51 -8.21
N ASP A 45 1.48 -2.23 -8.36
CA ASP A 45 1.56 -3.41 -9.18
C ASP A 45 1.47 -4.66 -8.30
N ALA A 46 0.38 -5.42 -8.45
CA ALA A 46 0.27 -6.73 -7.83
C ALA A 46 0.93 -7.77 -8.73
N GLY A 47 2.15 -8.19 -8.39
CA GLY A 47 2.92 -9.13 -9.20
C GLY A 47 2.18 -10.42 -9.53
N HIS A 48 2.48 -11.02 -10.71
CA HIS A 48 1.83 -12.24 -11.19
C HIS A 48 0.32 -12.10 -11.43
N GLY A 49 -0.42 -13.21 -11.60
CA GLY A 49 -1.88 -13.23 -11.77
C GLY A 49 -2.33 -14.26 -12.82
N GLY A 50 -3.61 -14.68 -12.77
CA GLY A 50 -4.17 -15.64 -13.70
C GLY A 50 -3.38 -16.95 -13.75
N GLU A 51 -2.84 -17.31 -14.91
CA GLU A 51 -2.04 -18.52 -15.12
C GLU A 51 -0.64 -18.45 -14.50
N ASP A 52 -0.10 -17.23 -14.29
CA ASP A 52 1.17 -17.01 -13.59
C ASP A 52 0.95 -16.99 -12.08
N CYS A 53 1.23 -18.10 -11.43
CA CYS A 53 1.06 -18.22 -9.99
C CYS A 53 2.20 -17.54 -9.19
N GLY A 54 3.32 -17.17 -9.83
CA GLY A 54 4.55 -16.79 -9.15
C GLY A 54 5.15 -17.96 -8.35
N THR A 55 5.80 -17.65 -7.27
CA THR A 55 6.32 -18.65 -6.33
C THR A 55 5.20 -19.43 -5.65
N ILE A 56 5.45 -20.72 -5.40
CA ILE A 56 4.56 -21.58 -4.62
C ILE A 56 5.20 -21.79 -3.23
N GLY A 57 4.45 -21.42 -2.21
CA GLY A 57 4.84 -21.55 -0.83
C GLY A 57 4.97 -23.01 -0.37
N THR A 58 5.57 -23.21 0.81
CA THR A 58 5.85 -24.55 1.37
C THR A 58 4.65 -25.44 1.59
N ASP A 59 3.45 -24.87 1.54
CA ASP A 59 2.14 -25.55 1.73
C ASP A 59 1.20 -25.42 0.51
N GLY A 60 1.72 -24.91 -0.61
CA GLY A 60 0.96 -24.72 -1.82
C GLY A 60 0.29 -23.35 -1.97
N ALA A 61 0.52 -22.41 -1.05
CA ALA A 61 0.06 -21.03 -1.20
C ALA A 61 0.66 -20.39 -2.46
N LEU A 62 -0.12 -19.58 -3.17
CA LEU A 62 0.31 -18.95 -4.41
C LEU A 62 0.74 -17.49 -4.15
N GLU A 63 1.88 -17.09 -4.67
CA GLU A 63 2.40 -15.74 -4.55
C GLU A 63 1.41 -14.69 -5.08
N LYS A 64 0.81 -14.94 -6.23
CA LYS A 64 -0.14 -14.04 -6.86
C LYS A 64 -1.33 -13.63 -5.96
N ASP A 65 -1.79 -14.55 -5.09
CA ASP A 65 -2.92 -14.31 -4.21
C ASP A 65 -2.52 -13.41 -3.04
N ILE A 66 -1.32 -13.64 -2.47
CA ILE A 66 -0.75 -12.83 -1.41
C ILE A 66 -0.42 -11.43 -1.92
N ASN A 67 0.18 -11.34 -3.13
CA ASN A 67 0.48 -10.06 -3.78
C ASN A 67 -0.78 -9.23 -3.99
N LEU A 68 -1.87 -9.85 -4.47
CA LEU A 68 -3.13 -9.16 -4.69
C LEU A 68 -3.74 -8.66 -3.38
N ALA A 69 -3.75 -9.49 -2.34
CA ALA A 69 -4.31 -9.10 -1.04
C ALA A 69 -3.59 -7.87 -0.45
N ILE A 70 -2.24 -7.91 -0.42
CA ILE A 70 -1.43 -6.78 0.08
C ILE A 70 -1.60 -5.53 -0.79
N ALA A 71 -1.66 -5.69 -2.12
CA ALA A 71 -1.83 -4.57 -3.05
C ALA A 71 -3.19 -3.89 -2.90
N LEU A 72 -4.26 -4.65 -2.67
CA LEU A 72 -5.60 -4.12 -2.41
C LEU A 72 -5.65 -3.34 -1.08
N ASP A 73 -5.07 -3.88 0.00
CA ASP A 73 -4.98 -3.18 1.29
C ASP A 73 -4.16 -1.88 1.16
N LEU A 74 -3.04 -1.91 0.44
CA LEU A 74 -2.21 -0.73 0.15
C LEU A 74 -2.98 0.33 -0.65
N TYR A 75 -3.73 -0.10 -1.66
CA TYR A 75 -4.61 0.78 -2.44
C TYR A 75 -5.64 1.46 -1.54
N ASP A 76 -6.29 0.71 -0.65
CA ASP A 76 -7.31 1.24 0.25
C ASP A 76 -6.71 2.26 1.23
N PHE A 77 -5.54 1.99 1.82
CA PHE A 77 -4.83 2.95 2.68
C PHE A 77 -4.50 4.25 1.93
N ALA A 78 -3.96 4.15 0.71
CA ALA A 78 -3.64 5.32 -0.09
C ALA A 78 -4.89 6.14 -0.43
N ARG A 79 -5.98 5.48 -0.84
CA ARG A 79 -7.25 6.14 -1.19
C ARG A 79 -7.90 6.83 0.01
N VAL A 80 -7.92 6.18 1.17
CA VAL A 80 -8.48 6.76 2.41
C VAL A 80 -7.69 7.98 2.85
N CYS A 81 -6.36 7.97 2.64
CA CYS A 81 -5.49 9.11 2.95
C CYS A 81 -5.46 10.19 1.85
N GLY A 82 -6.26 10.03 0.77
CA GLY A 82 -6.46 11.07 -0.24
C GLY A 82 -5.45 11.08 -1.38
N TYR A 83 -4.69 10.01 -1.56
CA TYR A 83 -3.82 9.88 -2.72
C TYR A 83 -4.58 9.39 -3.96
N SER A 84 -4.14 9.84 -5.15
CA SER A 84 -4.49 9.18 -6.41
C SER A 84 -3.76 7.84 -6.45
N ALA A 85 -4.50 6.72 -6.37
CA ALA A 85 -3.93 5.39 -6.40
C ALA A 85 -4.60 4.55 -7.49
N ASN A 86 -3.81 3.71 -8.16
CA ASN A 86 -4.21 2.88 -9.29
C ASN A 86 -3.57 1.50 -9.17
N LEU A 87 -4.27 0.46 -9.58
CA LEU A 87 -3.80 -0.93 -9.55
C LEU A 87 -3.54 -1.42 -10.97
N THR A 88 -2.45 -2.16 -11.20
CA THR A 88 -2.24 -2.87 -12.48
C THR A 88 -3.27 -3.97 -12.68
N ARG A 89 -3.65 -4.65 -11.59
CA ARG A 89 -4.77 -5.60 -11.54
C ARG A 89 -5.49 -5.51 -10.20
N GLY A 90 -6.79 -5.58 -10.23
CA GLY A 90 -7.65 -5.64 -9.04
C GLY A 90 -8.32 -7.00 -8.85
N GLY A 91 -7.83 -8.06 -9.51
CA GLY A 91 -8.35 -9.42 -9.47
C GLY A 91 -7.32 -10.44 -9.94
N ASP A 92 -7.72 -11.71 -9.99
CA ASP A 92 -6.84 -12.79 -10.45
C ASP A 92 -6.88 -12.93 -11.98
N TYR A 93 -6.13 -12.07 -12.66
CA TYR A 93 -5.97 -12.08 -14.12
C TYR A 93 -4.60 -11.51 -14.52
N LEU A 94 -4.17 -11.84 -15.75
CA LEU A 94 -3.03 -11.23 -16.42
C LEU A 94 -3.45 -9.94 -17.14
N VAL A 95 -2.56 -8.95 -17.20
CA VAL A 95 -2.78 -7.68 -17.89
C VAL A 95 -2.38 -7.82 -19.36
N TYR A 96 -3.16 -8.56 -20.14
CA TYR A 96 -2.91 -8.75 -21.58
C TYR A 96 -4.22 -8.72 -22.39
N SER A 97 -4.10 -8.53 -23.71
CA SER A 97 -5.22 -8.75 -24.65
C SER A 97 -5.20 -10.17 -25.17
N GLU A 98 -6.37 -10.70 -25.62
CA GLU A 98 -6.50 -12.06 -26.14
C GLU A 98 -5.61 -12.36 -27.36
N ASP A 99 -5.18 -11.32 -28.07
CA ASP A 99 -4.36 -11.41 -29.30
C ASP A 99 -2.84 -11.42 -29.05
N ASP A 100 -2.41 -11.27 -27.78
CA ASP A 100 -1.00 -11.13 -27.43
C ASP A 100 -0.37 -12.45 -26.95
N ASP A 101 0.97 -12.57 -27.07
CA ASP A 101 1.77 -13.60 -26.37
C ASP A 101 1.70 -13.35 -24.87
N ARG A 102 0.91 -14.15 -24.17
CA ARG A 102 0.37 -13.93 -22.82
C ARG A 102 1.37 -13.44 -21.78
N SER A 103 2.44 -14.20 -21.53
CA SER A 103 3.35 -13.88 -20.42
C SER A 103 4.22 -12.65 -20.73
N ARG A 104 4.64 -12.52 -21.99
CA ARG A 104 5.47 -11.39 -22.41
C ARG A 104 4.66 -10.11 -22.53
N SER A 105 3.42 -10.20 -22.99
CA SER A 105 2.54 -9.05 -23.09
C SER A 105 2.07 -8.55 -21.73
N ASP A 106 1.81 -9.42 -20.75
CA ASP A 106 1.47 -9.01 -19.39
C ASP A 106 2.50 -8.03 -18.82
N LEU A 107 3.78 -8.37 -18.89
CA LEU A 107 4.87 -7.56 -18.39
C LEU A 107 4.98 -6.20 -19.11
N TYR A 108 4.83 -6.20 -20.45
CA TYR A 108 4.86 -4.96 -21.24
C TYR A 108 3.62 -4.11 -20.99
N ASN A 109 2.44 -4.70 -20.91
CA ASN A 109 1.20 -3.97 -20.68
C ASN A 109 1.16 -3.34 -19.28
N ARG A 110 1.70 -4.02 -18.26
CA ARG A 110 1.92 -3.39 -16.94
C ARG A 110 2.85 -2.20 -17.04
N PHE A 111 3.98 -2.33 -17.74
CA PHE A 111 4.93 -1.25 -17.91
C PHE A 111 4.31 -0.06 -18.66
N ASP A 112 3.57 -0.30 -19.74
CA ASP A 112 2.87 0.74 -20.51
C ASP A 112 1.77 1.40 -19.66
N TYR A 113 1.02 0.62 -18.88
CA TYR A 113 0.01 1.15 -17.96
C TYR A 113 0.64 2.09 -16.92
N ILE A 114 1.76 1.69 -16.31
CA ILE A 114 2.49 2.53 -15.33
C ILE A 114 2.91 3.85 -15.98
N ASN A 115 3.45 3.81 -17.20
CA ASN A 115 3.92 5.00 -17.92
C ASN A 115 2.79 5.85 -18.53
N SER A 116 1.53 5.41 -18.45
CA SER A 116 0.39 6.20 -18.92
C SER A 116 -0.05 7.30 -17.96
N PHE A 117 0.45 7.29 -16.73
CA PHE A 117 0.13 8.29 -15.71
C PHE A 117 1.13 9.44 -15.71
N ASP A 118 0.62 10.63 -15.40
CA ASP A 118 1.47 11.77 -15.13
C ASP A 118 2.10 11.63 -13.73
N ASN A 119 3.42 11.82 -13.64
CA ASN A 119 4.19 11.78 -12.40
C ASN A 119 3.91 10.54 -11.53
N PRO A 120 4.05 9.31 -12.06
CA PRO A 120 3.75 8.10 -11.30
C PRO A 120 4.86 7.76 -10.30
N VAL A 121 4.48 7.18 -9.16
CA VAL A 121 5.36 6.46 -8.26
C VAL A 121 4.92 5.00 -8.26
N LEU A 122 5.82 4.09 -8.59
CA LEU A 122 5.53 2.66 -8.69
C LEU A 122 5.94 1.91 -7.43
N ILE A 123 5.01 1.13 -6.89
CA ILE A 123 5.27 0.12 -5.86
C ILE A 123 4.76 -1.21 -6.37
N SER A 124 5.68 -2.14 -6.70
CA SER A 124 5.35 -3.50 -7.10
C SER A 124 5.44 -4.44 -5.89
N ILE A 125 4.42 -5.25 -5.66
CA ILE A 125 4.29 -6.14 -4.51
C ILE A 125 4.54 -7.57 -4.96
N HIS A 126 5.52 -8.21 -4.33
CA HIS A 126 5.98 -9.56 -4.58
C HIS A 126 6.30 -10.33 -3.30
N GLN A 127 6.53 -11.63 -3.44
CA GLN A 127 7.06 -12.49 -2.39
C GLN A 127 8.34 -13.16 -2.88
N ASN A 128 9.30 -13.28 -1.99
CA ASN A 128 10.61 -13.85 -2.31
C ASN A 128 10.63 -15.39 -2.18
N HIS A 129 11.59 -15.98 -2.85
CA HIS A 129 11.94 -17.38 -2.72
C HIS A 129 13.47 -17.55 -2.73
N PHE A 130 13.98 -18.43 -1.89
CA PHE A 130 15.40 -18.80 -1.91
C PHE A 130 15.58 -20.26 -1.50
N ASP A 131 16.62 -20.93 -2.00
CA ASP A 131 16.90 -22.34 -1.71
C ASP A 131 17.22 -22.59 -0.22
N ASP A 132 17.76 -21.59 0.47
CA ASP A 132 17.96 -21.65 1.92
C ASP A 132 16.68 -21.21 2.65
N GLU A 133 15.97 -22.18 3.20
CA GLU A 133 14.71 -21.95 3.94
C GLU A 133 14.88 -21.10 5.22
N ARG A 134 16.11 -20.76 5.61
CA ARG A 134 16.40 -19.86 6.75
C ARG A 134 16.32 -18.40 6.38
N GLU A 135 16.31 -18.07 5.09
CA GLU A 135 16.17 -16.70 4.62
C GLU A 135 14.76 -16.16 4.95
N TRP A 136 14.70 -14.90 5.40
CA TRP A 136 13.46 -14.28 5.85
C TRP A 136 13.56 -12.75 5.81
N GLY A 137 12.40 -12.08 5.93
CA GLY A 137 12.26 -10.64 6.08
C GLY A 137 12.13 -9.88 4.76
N MET A 138 11.41 -8.77 4.82
CA MET A 138 11.20 -7.88 3.68
C MET A 138 12.52 -7.41 3.10
N GLN A 139 12.60 -7.38 1.78
CA GLN A 139 13.67 -6.77 1.00
C GLN A 139 13.09 -5.87 -0.08
N VAL A 140 13.65 -4.68 -0.28
CA VAL A 140 13.18 -3.78 -1.32
C VAL A 140 14.23 -3.61 -2.40
N TRP A 141 13.80 -3.77 -3.67
CA TRP A 141 14.60 -3.49 -4.85
C TRP A 141 14.16 -2.15 -5.42
N TYR A 142 15.10 -1.29 -5.86
CA TYR A 142 14.79 0.03 -6.39
C TYR A 142 15.34 0.22 -7.81
N SER A 143 14.67 1.11 -8.58
CA SER A 143 15.10 1.45 -9.94
C SER A 143 16.50 2.06 -9.94
N PRO A 144 17.37 1.65 -10.89
CA PRO A 144 18.67 2.27 -11.08
C PRO A 144 18.61 3.60 -11.87
N ASN A 145 17.45 3.93 -12.45
CA ASN A 145 17.32 5.02 -13.42
C ASN A 145 16.67 6.28 -12.84
N ASP A 146 16.34 6.25 -11.54
CA ASP A 146 15.74 7.36 -10.83
C ASP A 146 16.38 7.46 -9.43
N ASP A 147 16.95 8.62 -9.12
CA ASP A 147 17.77 8.81 -7.92
C ASP A 147 16.94 8.79 -6.62
N VAL A 148 15.64 9.13 -6.69
CA VAL A 148 14.76 9.14 -5.51
C VAL A 148 14.13 7.77 -5.21
N SER A 149 14.23 6.82 -6.14
CA SER A 149 13.76 5.44 -5.92
C SER A 149 14.41 4.79 -4.70
N LYS A 150 15.68 5.11 -4.45
CA LYS A 150 16.36 4.61 -3.26
C LYS A 150 15.79 5.19 -1.97
N ILE A 151 15.37 6.47 -1.98
CA ILE A 151 14.75 7.11 -0.82
C ILE A 151 13.44 6.38 -0.49
N LEU A 152 12.58 6.14 -1.51
CA LEU A 152 11.35 5.37 -1.35
C LEU A 152 11.60 3.98 -0.75
N ALA A 153 12.60 3.26 -1.27
CA ALA A 153 12.98 1.95 -0.75
C ALA A 153 13.46 2.01 0.72
N ASP A 154 14.27 3.00 1.05
CA ASP A 154 14.80 3.19 2.41
C ASP A 154 13.66 3.47 3.40
N GLU A 155 12.70 4.34 3.06
CA GLU A 155 11.58 4.65 3.96
C GLU A 155 10.67 3.43 4.18
N ILE A 156 10.33 2.69 3.13
CA ILE A 156 9.53 1.47 3.25
C ILE A 156 10.22 0.44 4.15
N LEU A 157 11.50 0.13 3.88
CA LEU A 157 12.20 -0.89 4.65
C LEU A 157 12.46 -0.44 6.10
N ASN A 158 12.77 0.83 6.32
CA ASN A 158 12.99 1.37 7.65
C ASN A 158 11.70 1.33 8.49
N TYR A 159 10.55 1.72 7.91
CA TYR A 159 9.28 1.65 8.61
C TYR A 159 8.92 0.21 8.97
N THR A 160 9.10 -0.72 8.04
CA THR A 160 8.87 -2.15 8.26
C THR A 160 9.76 -2.71 9.39
N LYS A 161 11.04 -2.40 9.37
CA LYS A 161 11.98 -2.83 10.43
C LYS A 161 11.58 -2.31 11.81
N HIS A 162 11.16 -1.06 11.89
CA HIS A 162 10.81 -0.46 13.19
C HIS A 162 9.52 -1.03 13.78
N ASN A 163 8.55 -1.40 12.94
CA ASN A 163 7.20 -1.67 13.41
C ASN A 163 6.80 -3.14 13.38
N ILE A 164 7.23 -3.91 12.38
CA ILE A 164 6.79 -5.31 12.23
C ILE A 164 7.92 -6.34 12.11
N GLN A 165 9.13 -5.91 11.75
CA GLN A 165 10.28 -6.81 11.55
C GLN A 165 11.56 -6.27 12.21
N PRO A 166 11.62 -6.07 13.53
CA PRO A 166 12.75 -5.39 14.20
C PRO A 166 14.09 -6.14 14.05
N ASP A 167 14.05 -7.44 13.85
CA ASP A 167 15.25 -8.26 13.67
C ASP A 167 15.69 -8.39 12.19
N ASN A 168 14.96 -7.81 11.25
CA ASN A 168 15.29 -7.83 9.84
C ASN A 168 16.60 -7.04 9.58
N LYS A 169 17.63 -7.74 9.08
CA LYS A 169 18.96 -7.17 8.77
C LYS A 169 19.19 -6.94 7.29
N ARG A 170 18.17 -7.14 6.45
CA ARG A 170 18.29 -6.92 5.00
C ARG A 170 18.48 -5.46 4.66
N GLU A 171 19.16 -5.23 3.55
CA GLU A 171 19.37 -3.89 2.98
C GLU A 171 18.68 -3.81 1.62
N ASN A 172 18.30 -2.60 1.23
CA ASN A 172 17.74 -2.36 -0.10
C ASN A 172 18.78 -2.66 -1.18
N LYS A 173 18.31 -3.12 -2.34
CA LYS A 173 19.14 -3.47 -3.46
C LYS A 173 18.74 -2.73 -4.72
N LYS A 174 19.73 -2.34 -5.51
CA LYS A 174 19.52 -1.85 -6.85
C LYS A 174 19.08 -3.00 -7.75
N SER A 175 17.99 -2.79 -8.52
CA SER A 175 17.50 -3.80 -9.45
C SER A 175 18.44 -3.97 -10.65
N ASP A 176 18.47 -5.16 -11.19
CA ASP A 176 19.12 -5.50 -12.46
C ASP A 176 18.08 -5.86 -13.54
N SER A 177 18.56 -6.33 -14.69
CA SER A 177 17.71 -6.64 -15.83
C SER A 177 16.72 -7.79 -15.64
N SER A 178 16.83 -8.57 -14.57
CA SER A 178 15.85 -9.62 -14.22
C SER A 178 14.54 -9.05 -13.69
N TYR A 179 14.57 -7.82 -13.18
CA TYR A 179 13.41 -7.09 -12.67
C TYR A 179 12.90 -6.08 -13.71
N TYR A 180 12.39 -6.56 -14.85
CA TYR A 180 12.14 -5.75 -16.03
C TYR A 180 11.44 -4.41 -15.75
N ILE A 181 10.30 -4.41 -15.06
CA ILE A 181 9.47 -3.21 -14.85
C ILE A 181 10.27 -2.14 -14.10
N ILE A 182 10.75 -2.43 -12.91
CA ILE A 182 11.46 -1.45 -12.09
C ILE A 182 12.85 -1.12 -12.66
N HIS A 183 13.50 -2.07 -13.35
CA HIS A 183 14.78 -1.83 -14.01
C HIS A 183 14.66 -0.89 -15.20
N LYS A 184 13.53 -0.89 -15.93
CA LYS A 184 13.27 -0.01 -17.07
C LYS A 184 12.59 1.30 -16.69
N ALA A 185 11.95 1.37 -15.53
CA ALA A 185 11.26 2.56 -15.08
C ALA A 185 12.22 3.75 -14.96
N LYS A 186 11.74 4.92 -15.43
CA LYS A 186 12.42 6.22 -15.33
C LYS A 186 11.69 7.14 -14.34
N VAL A 187 10.93 6.55 -13.47
CA VAL A 187 10.12 7.19 -12.44
C VAL A 187 10.45 6.53 -11.09
N PRO A 188 10.16 7.16 -9.95
CA PRO A 188 10.37 6.54 -8.65
C PRO A 188 9.70 5.17 -8.60
N SER A 189 10.52 4.11 -8.43
CA SER A 189 10.04 2.73 -8.60
C SER A 189 10.73 1.76 -7.66
N VAL A 190 9.93 0.95 -6.98
CA VAL A 190 10.41 -0.12 -6.12
C VAL A 190 9.62 -1.41 -6.34
N MET A 191 10.28 -2.54 -6.07
CA MET A 191 9.65 -3.83 -5.85
C MET A 191 9.86 -4.24 -4.41
N VAL A 192 8.79 -4.52 -3.71
CA VAL A 192 8.76 -4.94 -2.32
C VAL A 192 8.58 -6.45 -2.27
N GLU A 193 9.64 -7.15 -1.94
CA GLU A 193 9.63 -8.56 -1.58
C GLU A 193 9.24 -8.67 -0.11
N CYS A 194 7.97 -8.91 0.16
CA CYS A 194 7.38 -8.76 1.50
C CYS A 194 7.91 -9.80 2.52
N GLY A 195 8.35 -10.96 2.04
CA GLY A 195 8.92 -12.05 2.82
C GLY A 195 9.21 -13.26 1.94
N PHE A 196 9.69 -14.35 2.53
CA PHE A 196 10.16 -15.56 1.82
C PHE A 196 9.15 -16.69 1.94
N MET A 197 8.51 -17.05 0.84
CA MET A 197 7.55 -18.18 0.79
C MET A 197 8.26 -19.55 0.93
N SER A 198 9.58 -19.61 0.72
CA SER A 198 10.43 -20.78 1.01
C SER A 198 10.66 -21.01 2.51
N ASN A 199 10.51 -19.99 3.34
CA ASN A 199 10.57 -20.10 4.80
C ASN A 199 9.20 -20.45 5.36
N LYS A 200 9.07 -21.61 6.01
CA LYS A 200 7.77 -22.09 6.50
C LYS A 200 7.09 -21.13 7.47
N ALA A 201 7.84 -20.52 8.41
CA ALA A 201 7.27 -19.63 9.41
C ALA A 201 6.83 -18.29 8.78
N GLU A 202 7.57 -17.81 7.78
CA GLU A 202 7.23 -16.60 7.05
C GLU A 202 6.06 -16.83 6.09
N ASN A 203 6.03 -17.96 5.38
CA ASN A 203 4.91 -18.36 4.54
C ASN A 203 3.59 -18.42 5.32
N GLU A 204 3.59 -18.92 6.55
CA GLU A 204 2.40 -18.90 7.42
C GLU A 204 1.96 -17.48 7.79
N LYS A 205 2.91 -16.57 8.05
CA LYS A 205 2.60 -15.17 8.33
C LYS A 205 2.04 -14.47 7.09
N LEU A 206 2.64 -14.67 5.92
CA LEU A 206 2.27 -14.02 4.66
C LEU A 206 0.84 -14.36 4.21
N LYS A 207 0.30 -15.50 4.61
CA LYS A 207 -1.11 -15.90 4.39
C LYS A 207 -2.09 -15.27 5.39
N ASN A 208 -1.60 -14.71 6.48
CA ASN A 208 -2.45 -14.15 7.52
C ASN A 208 -2.91 -12.74 7.12
N GLU A 209 -4.22 -12.53 7.04
CA GLU A 209 -4.83 -11.26 6.63
C GLU A 209 -4.40 -10.06 7.50
N ILE A 210 -4.20 -10.27 8.82
CA ILE A 210 -3.75 -9.20 9.70
C ILE A 210 -2.32 -8.80 9.34
N TYR A 211 -1.44 -9.78 9.14
CA TYR A 211 -0.06 -9.52 8.76
C TYR A 211 0.06 -8.90 7.37
N GLN A 212 -0.80 -9.28 6.40
CA GLN A 212 -0.89 -8.64 5.09
C GLN A 212 -1.24 -7.14 5.23
N LYS A 213 -2.18 -6.80 6.10
CA LYS A 213 -2.53 -5.41 6.42
C LYS A 213 -1.39 -4.66 7.11
N ASP A 214 -0.67 -5.31 8.02
CA ASP A 214 0.50 -4.72 8.66
C ASP A 214 1.61 -4.41 7.63
N ILE A 215 1.85 -5.31 6.68
CA ILE A 215 2.76 -5.09 5.54
C ILE A 215 2.27 -3.93 4.68
N ALA A 216 1.02 -3.97 4.23
CA ALA A 216 0.44 -2.92 3.38
C ALA A 216 0.51 -1.54 4.04
N PHE A 217 0.18 -1.48 5.34
CA PHE A 217 0.30 -0.24 6.11
C PHE A 217 1.75 0.23 6.24
N SER A 218 2.71 -0.69 6.45
CA SER A 218 4.13 -0.33 6.54
C SER A 218 4.66 0.22 5.22
N VAL A 219 4.25 -0.37 4.08
CA VAL A 219 4.58 0.11 2.74
C VAL A 219 3.97 1.49 2.49
N PHE A 220 2.69 1.67 2.85
CA PHE A 220 2.00 2.96 2.74
C PHE A 220 2.66 4.05 3.59
N ALA A 221 2.98 3.75 4.85
CA ALA A 221 3.63 4.70 5.74
C ALA A 221 5.01 5.11 5.22
N GLY A 222 5.80 4.16 4.72
CA GLY A 222 7.07 4.45 4.08
C GLY A 222 6.92 5.30 2.81
N PHE A 223 5.89 5.05 2.00
CA PHE A 223 5.55 5.91 0.86
C PHE A 223 5.18 7.33 1.31
N ASN A 224 4.38 7.47 2.35
CA ASN A 224 4.00 8.79 2.88
C ASN A 224 5.22 9.58 3.39
N GLU A 225 6.13 8.93 4.13
CA GLU A 225 7.40 9.54 4.56
C GLU A 225 8.28 9.94 3.35
N TYR A 226 8.28 9.15 2.29
CA TYR A 226 8.97 9.50 1.04
C TYR A 226 8.38 10.77 0.42
N ILE A 227 7.05 10.88 0.33
CA ILE A 227 6.39 12.07 -0.25
C ILE A 227 6.73 13.36 0.52
N ASP A 228 6.92 13.26 1.83
CA ASP A 228 7.30 14.41 2.66
C ASP A 228 8.77 14.86 2.46
N LYS A 229 9.59 14.02 1.81
CA LYS A 229 11.04 14.27 1.59
C LYS A 229 11.40 14.76 0.19
N VAL A 230 10.49 14.62 -0.77
CA VAL A 230 10.70 14.94 -2.19
C VAL A 230 9.68 15.98 -2.66
#